data_1aa8724211e8dcbc72aadb7acf581255
#
_entry.id   1aa8724211e8dcbc72aadb7acf581255
#
_cell.length_a   1.000
_cell.length_b   1.000
_cell.length_c   1.000
_cell.angle_alpha   90.00
_cell.angle_beta   90.00
_cell.angle_gamma   90.00
#
_symmetry.space_group_name_H-M   'P 1'
#
loop_
_entity.id
_entity.type
_entity.pdbx_description
1 polymer ?
#
loop_
_entity_poly.entity_id
_entity_poly.type
_entity_poly.pdbx_seq_one_letter_code
_entity_poly.pdbx_strand_id
1 'polypeptide(L)'
;MSPSTAQAEKYSREEFLRAQEVAHARLYPSIFASNYLVLSNRRLRMQKFFDAHGHVGKVLDVGAQYCPYYPLFRDKCDSYSSLDIVDTPIVDFVCNAEDMPIDDCSYDLVLCTQVLEHCTSPERIVNECHRVLKDGGRLIVTVPSIYPVHGYPADNWRFMPDGLRHLLRSFSEVKVLGELDFAESLANVVCHYGHVITGRLGTLGRVVNPMWDCFTNVCGRGLSYFLRPFAPNNFDSFSVNLWAEAKK
;
A
#
# COMPACT_ATOMS: atom_id res chain seq x y z
N MET A 1 -2.10 -18.34 0.79
CA MET A 1 -1.64 -18.95 -0.48
C MET A 1 -0.90 -20.24 -0.14
N SER A 2 -1.09 -21.30 -0.92
CA SER A 2 -0.21 -22.47 -0.88
C SER A 2 0.85 -22.29 -1.96
N PRO A 3 2.12 -22.67 -1.73
CA PRO A 3 3.16 -22.56 -2.74
C PRO A 3 2.79 -23.39 -3.99
N SER A 4 3.13 -22.87 -5.16
CA SER A 4 3.12 -23.69 -6.38
C SER A 4 4.19 -24.78 -6.27
N THR A 5 4.11 -25.81 -7.12
CA THR A 5 5.11 -26.89 -7.13
C THR A 5 6.53 -26.33 -7.35
N ALA A 6 6.68 -25.37 -8.27
CA ALA A 6 7.96 -24.69 -8.55
C ALA A 6 8.47 -23.87 -7.35
N GLN A 7 7.58 -23.19 -6.63
CA GLN A 7 7.93 -22.45 -5.42
C GLN A 7 8.34 -23.40 -4.27
N ALA A 8 7.64 -24.55 -4.12
CA ALA A 8 7.97 -25.55 -3.11
C ALA A 8 9.34 -26.22 -3.34
N GLU A 9 9.81 -26.29 -4.59
CA GLU A 9 11.16 -26.77 -4.94
C GLU A 9 12.25 -25.73 -4.65
N LYS A 10 11.93 -24.43 -4.75
CA LYS A 10 12.89 -23.33 -4.64
C LYS A 10 13.06 -22.82 -3.20
N TYR A 11 11.98 -22.83 -2.40
CA TYR A 11 11.94 -22.23 -1.07
C TYR A 11 11.60 -23.25 0.01
N SER A 12 12.21 -23.08 1.18
CA SER A 12 11.90 -23.88 2.36
C SER A 12 10.51 -23.52 2.92
N ARG A 13 9.93 -24.47 3.65
CA ARG A 13 8.69 -24.24 4.39
C ARG A 13 8.81 -23.07 5.38
N GLU A 14 9.97 -22.89 5.98
CA GLU A 14 10.24 -21.81 6.94
C GLU A 14 10.20 -20.43 6.26
N GLU A 15 10.82 -20.29 5.09
CA GLU A 15 10.77 -19.03 4.31
C GLU A 15 9.34 -18.69 3.91
N PHE A 16 8.54 -19.67 3.52
CA PHE A 16 7.15 -19.46 3.18
C PHE A 16 6.31 -19.02 4.39
N LEU A 17 6.48 -19.64 5.56
CA LEU A 17 5.81 -19.24 6.79
C LEU A 17 6.20 -17.83 7.22
N ARG A 18 7.49 -17.48 7.13
CA ARG A 18 7.99 -16.13 7.42
C ARG A 18 7.37 -15.09 6.49
N ALA A 19 7.23 -15.39 5.20
CA ALA A 19 6.58 -14.51 4.25
C ALA A 19 5.11 -14.24 4.65
N GLN A 20 4.39 -15.29 5.07
CA GLN A 20 3.01 -15.15 5.56
C GLN A 20 2.90 -14.33 6.85
N GLU A 21 3.84 -14.48 7.78
CA GLU A 21 3.88 -13.69 9.02
C GLU A 21 4.08 -12.20 8.71
N VAL A 22 4.98 -11.86 7.79
CA VAL A 22 5.19 -10.47 7.35
C VAL A 22 3.94 -9.91 6.67
N ALA A 23 3.30 -10.69 5.80
CA ALA A 23 2.05 -10.30 5.15
C ALA A 23 0.94 -10.04 6.18
N HIS A 24 0.80 -10.93 7.16
CA HIS A 24 -0.17 -10.78 8.24
C HIS A 24 0.08 -9.53 9.08
N ALA A 25 1.32 -9.26 9.47
CA ALA A 25 1.68 -8.07 10.25
C ALA A 25 1.41 -6.76 9.47
N ARG A 26 1.54 -6.76 8.15
CA ARG A 26 1.18 -5.62 7.30
C ARG A 26 -0.33 -5.41 7.19
N LEU A 27 -1.10 -6.50 7.11
CA LEU A 27 -2.55 -6.42 7.03
C LEU A 27 -3.21 -6.09 8.38
N TYR A 28 -2.64 -6.61 9.47
CA TYR A 28 -3.13 -6.43 10.85
C TYR A 28 -2.02 -5.81 11.72
N PRO A 29 -1.70 -4.53 11.49
CA PRO A 29 -0.62 -3.88 12.23
C PRO A 29 -0.95 -3.78 13.71
N SER A 30 0.07 -3.94 14.56
CA SER A 30 -0.04 -3.66 16.00
C SER A 30 -0.16 -2.16 16.22
N ILE A 31 -0.97 -1.75 17.23
CA ILE A 31 -1.05 -0.35 17.66
C ILE A 31 0.29 0.21 18.18
N PHE A 32 1.22 -0.68 18.52
CA PHE A 32 2.58 -0.37 18.94
C PHE A 32 3.56 -0.23 17.75
N ALA A 33 3.06 -0.21 16.53
CA ALA A 33 3.87 -0.03 15.32
C ALA A 33 3.73 1.39 14.77
N SER A 34 4.84 2.00 14.35
CA SER A 34 4.88 3.36 13.82
C SER A 34 4.03 3.57 12.56
N ASN A 35 3.79 2.52 11.80
CA ASN A 35 2.99 2.53 10.57
C ASN A 35 1.52 2.09 10.78
N TYR A 36 1.07 1.92 12.04
CA TYR A 36 -0.28 1.45 12.37
C TYR A 36 -1.39 2.25 11.71
N LEU A 37 -1.34 3.59 11.78
CA LEU A 37 -2.37 4.45 11.21
C LEU A 37 -2.44 4.28 9.69
N VAL A 38 -1.31 4.26 9.00
CA VAL A 38 -1.24 4.08 7.53
C VAL A 38 -1.82 2.72 7.14
N LEU A 39 -1.29 1.64 7.68
CA LEU A 39 -1.68 0.29 7.28
C LEU A 39 -3.12 -0.05 7.66
N SER A 40 -3.59 0.39 8.83
CA SER A 40 -4.98 0.17 9.25
C SER A 40 -5.97 0.94 8.37
N ASN A 41 -5.68 2.18 7.97
CA ASN A 41 -6.52 2.95 7.06
C ASN A 41 -6.52 2.34 5.65
N ARG A 42 -5.36 1.90 5.15
CA ARG A 42 -5.26 1.21 3.86
C ARG A 42 -6.14 -0.04 3.82
N ARG A 43 -6.06 -0.88 4.85
CA ARG A 43 -6.95 -2.04 4.98
C ARG A 43 -8.42 -1.65 4.96
N LEU A 44 -8.82 -0.62 5.71
CA LEU A 44 -10.19 -0.14 5.74
C LEU A 44 -10.67 0.39 4.37
N ARG A 45 -9.78 1.06 3.60
CA ARG A 45 -10.10 1.52 2.24
C ARG A 45 -10.26 0.35 1.28
N MET A 46 -9.38 -0.66 1.35
CA MET A 46 -9.54 -1.90 0.58
C MET A 46 -10.88 -2.57 0.89
N GLN A 47 -11.26 -2.67 2.16
CA GLN A 47 -12.57 -3.23 2.55
C GLN A 47 -13.74 -2.43 1.96
N LYS A 48 -13.70 -1.09 2.08
CA LYS A 48 -14.72 -0.22 1.47
C LYS A 48 -14.80 -0.35 -0.05
N PHE A 49 -13.67 -0.54 -0.72
CA PHE A 49 -13.65 -0.81 -2.14
C PHE A 49 -14.44 -2.07 -2.48
N PHE A 50 -14.25 -3.15 -1.73
CA PHE A 50 -15.02 -4.40 -1.93
C PHE A 50 -16.49 -4.28 -1.59
N ASP A 51 -16.82 -3.52 -0.53
CA ASP A 51 -18.22 -3.28 -0.16
C ASP A 51 -18.97 -2.54 -1.28
N ALA A 52 -18.26 -1.71 -2.05
CA ALA A 52 -18.81 -0.97 -3.17
C ALA A 52 -18.85 -1.76 -4.51
N HIS A 53 -17.89 -2.68 -4.74
CA HIS A 53 -17.71 -3.32 -6.04
C HIS A 53 -17.99 -4.84 -6.04
N GLY A 54 -18.02 -5.48 -4.86
CA GLY A 54 -18.27 -6.91 -4.73
C GLY A 54 -17.12 -7.77 -5.30
N HIS A 55 -17.47 -8.73 -6.16
CA HIS A 55 -16.50 -9.61 -6.83
C HIS A 55 -15.77 -8.88 -7.95
N VAL A 56 -14.43 -9.03 -8.03
CA VAL A 56 -13.58 -8.17 -8.88
C VAL A 56 -12.86 -8.89 -10.02
N GLY A 57 -13.18 -10.16 -10.29
CA GLY A 57 -12.55 -10.92 -11.40
C GLY A 57 -11.07 -11.25 -11.15
N LYS A 58 -10.21 -11.07 -12.15
CA LYS A 58 -8.77 -11.36 -12.06
C LYS A 58 -8.02 -10.16 -11.48
N VAL A 59 -7.21 -10.39 -10.47
CA VAL A 59 -6.42 -9.35 -9.76
C VAL A 59 -4.93 -9.54 -10.02
N LEU A 60 -4.23 -8.44 -10.33
CA LEU A 60 -2.77 -8.35 -10.33
C LEU A 60 -2.31 -7.41 -9.22
N ASP A 61 -1.44 -7.89 -8.33
CA ASP A 61 -0.78 -7.09 -7.29
C ASP A 61 0.66 -6.77 -7.72
N VAL A 62 0.90 -5.53 -8.09
CA VAL A 62 2.19 -5.02 -8.56
C VAL A 62 2.99 -4.49 -7.37
N GLY A 63 4.23 -4.97 -7.21
CA GLY A 63 5.06 -4.70 -6.04
C GLY A 63 4.55 -5.46 -4.81
N ALA A 64 4.03 -6.65 -5.02
CA ALA A 64 3.31 -7.44 -4.02
C ALA A 64 4.19 -7.90 -2.86
N GLN A 65 5.47 -8.14 -3.09
CA GLN A 65 6.48 -8.67 -2.16
C GLN A 65 5.99 -9.88 -1.35
N TYR A 66 5.10 -9.68 -0.37
CA TYR A 66 4.54 -10.70 0.51
C TYR A 66 3.02 -10.84 0.37
N CYS A 67 2.40 -10.24 -0.64
CA CYS A 67 0.95 -10.28 -0.92
C CYS A 67 0.07 -9.98 0.32
N PRO A 68 0.30 -8.85 1.03
CA PRO A 68 -0.37 -8.60 2.31
C PRO A 68 -1.88 -8.46 2.18
N TYR A 69 -2.38 -8.10 1.00
CA TYR A 69 -3.81 -7.89 0.77
C TYR A 69 -4.54 -9.13 0.27
N TYR A 70 -3.83 -10.19 -0.14
CA TYR A 70 -4.44 -11.43 -0.62
C TYR A 70 -5.59 -11.96 0.26
N PRO A 71 -5.49 -11.96 1.61
CA PRO A 71 -6.59 -12.44 2.45
C PRO A 71 -7.91 -11.68 2.28
N LEU A 72 -7.87 -10.41 1.84
CA LEU A 72 -9.07 -9.61 1.56
C LEU A 72 -9.70 -9.97 0.21
N PHE A 73 -8.90 -10.54 -0.71
CA PHE A 73 -9.30 -10.85 -2.08
C PHE A 73 -9.71 -12.31 -2.28
N ARG A 74 -9.19 -13.23 -1.46
CA ARG A 74 -9.28 -14.68 -1.65
C ARG A 74 -10.67 -15.20 -2.02
N ASP A 75 -11.71 -14.68 -1.39
CA ASP A 75 -13.09 -15.11 -1.60
C ASP A 75 -13.89 -14.09 -2.46
N LYS A 76 -13.21 -13.10 -3.06
CA LYS A 76 -13.82 -11.97 -3.80
C LYS A 76 -13.22 -11.77 -5.20
N CYS A 77 -12.34 -12.66 -5.64
CA CYS A 77 -11.78 -12.64 -7.00
C CYS A 77 -11.71 -14.05 -7.60
N ASP A 78 -11.64 -14.13 -8.93
CA ASP A 78 -11.47 -15.40 -9.66
C ASP A 78 -10.04 -15.92 -9.50
N SER A 79 -9.07 -15.01 -9.60
CA SER A 79 -7.64 -15.29 -9.41
C SER A 79 -6.90 -14.06 -8.91
N TYR A 80 -5.81 -14.32 -8.17
CA TYR A 80 -4.91 -13.29 -7.68
C TYR A 80 -3.50 -13.66 -8.11
N SER A 81 -2.86 -12.79 -8.88
CA SER A 81 -1.48 -12.92 -9.32
C SER A 81 -0.63 -11.80 -8.71
N SER A 82 0.60 -12.10 -8.43
CA SER A 82 1.54 -11.21 -7.77
C SER A 82 2.78 -10.97 -8.63
N LEU A 83 3.25 -9.73 -8.67
CA LEU A 83 4.45 -9.30 -9.39
C LEU A 83 5.35 -8.50 -8.48
N ASP A 84 6.64 -8.80 -8.46
CA ASP A 84 7.65 -8.01 -7.76
C ASP A 84 9.00 -8.13 -8.44
N ILE A 85 9.88 -7.15 -8.22
CA ILE A 85 11.28 -7.24 -8.64
C ILE A 85 12.10 -8.15 -7.71
N VAL A 86 11.63 -8.32 -6.48
CA VAL A 86 12.23 -9.20 -5.46
C VAL A 86 11.60 -10.58 -5.53
N ASP A 87 12.44 -11.59 -5.71
CA ASP A 87 12.04 -12.98 -5.70
C ASP A 87 11.72 -13.43 -4.26
N THR A 88 10.45 -13.78 -4.02
CA THR A 88 9.98 -14.27 -2.72
C THR A 88 9.17 -15.56 -2.89
N PRO A 89 8.94 -16.35 -1.82
CA PRO A 89 8.21 -17.62 -1.91
C PRO A 89 6.77 -17.53 -2.43
N ILE A 90 6.21 -16.32 -2.54
CA ILE A 90 4.79 -16.09 -2.87
C ILE A 90 4.58 -15.15 -4.05
N VAL A 91 5.65 -14.72 -4.72
CA VAL A 91 5.57 -13.92 -5.97
C VAL A 91 5.47 -14.84 -7.18
N ASP A 92 4.49 -14.57 -8.06
CA ASP A 92 4.26 -15.36 -9.27
C ASP A 92 5.16 -14.88 -10.43
N PHE A 93 5.32 -13.56 -10.61
CA PHE A 93 6.12 -12.95 -11.66
C PHE A 93 7.26 -12.13 -11.07
N VAL A 94 8.49 -12.58 -11.26
CA VAL A 94 9.68 -11.83 -10.84
C VAL A 94 10.17 -11.00 -12.03
N CYS A 95 9.80 -9.71 -12.05
CA CYS A 95 10.15 -8.80 -13.15
C CYS A 95 10.07 -7.33 -12.72
N ASN A 96 10.59 -6.44 -13.58
CA ASN A 96 10.40 -5.00 -13.41
C ASN A 96 8.98 -4.59 -13.84
N ALA A 97 8.27 -3.88 -12.97
CA ALA A 97 6.93 -3.37 -13.27
C ALA A 97 6.90 -2.31 -14.39
N GLU A 98 8.04 -1.79 -14.83
CA GLU A 98 8.15 -0.90 -15.99
C GLU A 98 8.08 -1.64 -17.34
N ASP A 99 8.11 -2.99 -17.33
CA ASP A 99 8.03 -3.86 -18.52
C ASP A 99 7.52 -5.26 -18.09
N MET A 100 6.20 -5.39 -17.97
CA MET A 100 5.58 -6.61 -17.43
C MET A 100 5.41 -7.67 -18.52
N PRO A 101 5.88 -8.93 -18.32
CA PRO A 101 5.70 -10.04 -19.24
C PRO A 101 4.27 -10.60 -19.15
N ILE A 102 3.28 -9.74 -19.32
CA ILE A 102 1.85 -10.01 -19.14
C ILE A 102 1.12 -9.49 -20.38
N ASP A 103 0.19 -10.27 -20.90
CA ASP A 103 -0.62 -9.90 -22.06
C ASP A 103 -1.52 -8.69 -21.78
N ASP A 104 -1.81 -7.92 -22.83
CA ASP A 104 -2.73 -6.80 -22.77
C ASP A 104 -4.14 -7.26 -22.32
N CYS A 105 -4.85 -6.39 -21.63
CA CYS A 105 -6.26 -6.61 -21.27
C CYS A 105 -6.51 -7.94 -20.51
N SER A 106 -5.61 -8.33 -19.60
CA SER A 106 -5.64 -9.63 -18.91
C SER A 106 -6.32 -9.58 -17.54
N TYR A 107 -6.35 -8.41 -16.89
CA TYR A 107 -6.81 -8.25 -15.51
C TYR A 107 -8.00 -7.31 -15.39
N ASP A 108 -8.86 -7.58 -14.40
CA ASP A 108 -10.02 -6.75 -14.07
C ASP A 108 -9.68 -5.69 -13.01
N LEU A 109 -8.71 -5.99 -12.15
CA LEU A 109 -8.20 -5.09 -11.12
C LEU A 109 -6.68 -5.18 -11.05
N VAL A 110 -6.01 -4.04 -10.99
CA VAL A 110 -4.58 -3.92 -10.68
C VAL A 110 -4.42 -3.15 -9.37
N LEU A 111 -3.61 -3.70 -8.47
CA LEU A 111 -3.12 -3.02 -7.26
C LEU A 111 -1.69 -2.56 -7.52
N CYS A 112 -1.38 -1.32 -7.20
CA CYS A 112 -0.02 -0.76 -7.24
C CYS A 112 0.19 0.03 -5.94
N THR A 113 0.62 -0.68 -4.89
CA THR A 113 0.64 -0.12 -3.53
C THR A 113 2.05 0.12 -3.04
N GLN A 114 2.45 1.39 -2.87
CA GLN A 114 3.79 1.79 -2.41
C GLN A 114 4.89 1.24 -3.33
N VAL A 115 4.76 1.49 -4.62
CA VAL A 115 5.68 1.07 -5.67
C VAL A 115 6.25 2.26 -6.41
N LEU A 116 5.39 3.21 -6.78
CA LEU A 116 5.75 4.31 -7.67
C LEU A 116 6.84 5.23 -7.08
N GLU A 117 6.94 5.30 -5.77
CA GLU A 117 8.00 6.05 -5.08
C GLU A 117 9.39 5.44 -5.26
N HIS A 118 9.47 4.13 -5.52
CA HIS A 118 10.73 3.39 -5.61
C HIS A 118 11.25 3.22 -7.03
N CYS A 119 10.42 3.46 -8.04
CA CYS A 119 10.77 3.27 -9.45
C CYS A 119 11.55 4.45 -10.04
N THR A 120 12.15 4.22 -11.19
CA THR A 120 12.84 5.27 -11.96
C THR A 120 11.83 6.11 -12.74
N SER A 121 10.80 5.45 -13.31
CA SER A 121 9.79 6.09 -14.16
C SER A 121 8.38 5.66 -13.75
N PRO A 122 7.72 6.41 -12.84
CA PRO A 122 6.34 6.11 -12.43
C PRO A 122 5.35 6.06 -13.60
N GLU A 123 5.59 6.86 -14.63
CA GLU A 123 4.73 6.91 -15.82
C GLU A 123 4.77 5.60 -16.61
N ARG A 124 5.94 4.91 -16.68
CA ARG A 124 6.03 3.61 -17.35
C ARG A 124 5.23 2.56 -16.62
N ILE A 125 5.32 2.49 -15.29
CA ILE A 125 4.53 1.55 -14.48
C ILE A 125 3.04 1.81 -14.65
N VAL A 126 2.60 3.07 -14.61
CA VAL A 126 1.19 3.44 -14.80
C VAL A 126 0.68 3.04 -16.21
N ASN A 127 1.52 3.21 -17.23
CA ASN A 127 1.19 2.78 -18.60
C ASN A 127 1.09 1.26 -18.71
N GLU A 128 1.97 0.51 -18.05
CA GLU A 128 1.90 -0.95 -17.97
C GLU A 128 0.65 -1.41 -17.21
N CYS A 129 0.32 -0.80 -16.07
CA CYS A 129 -0.94 -1.07 -15.37
C CYS A 129 -2.16 -0.81 -16.26
N HIS A 130 -2.13 0.27 -17.03
CA HIS A 130 -3.21 0.56 -17.99
C HIS A 130 -3.26 -0.48 -19.10
N ARG A 131 -2.11 -0.92 -19.66
CA ARG A 131 -2.04 -1.91 -20.73
C ARG A 131 -2.63 -3.26 -20.32
N VAL A 132 -2.23 -3.77 -19.17
CA VAL A 132 -2.67 -5.08 -18.67
C VAL A 132 -4.11 -5.11 -18.17
N LEU A 133 -4.69 -3.96 -17.85
CA LEU A 133 -6.11 -3.86 -17.49
C LEU A 133 -7.01 -4.04 -18.70
N LYS A 134 -8.11 -4.77 -18.52
CA LYS A 134 -9.23 -4.83 -19.46
C LYS A 134 -9.94 -3.48 -19.54
N ASP A 135 -10.67 -3.26 -20.64
CA ASP A 135 -11.58 -2.11 -20.75
C ASP A 135 -12.63 -2.16 -19.64
N GLY A 136 -12.78 -1.04 -18.92
CA GLY A 136 -13.60 -0.96 -17.72
C GLY A 136 -12.95 -1.51 -16.45
N GLY A 137 -11.75 -2.09 -16.55
CA GLY A 137 -10.94 -2.54 -15.41
C GLY A 137 -10.50 -1.37 -14.52
N ARG A 138 -10.12 -1.68 -13.28
CA ARG A 138 -9.80 -0.67 -12.26
C ARG A 138 -8.36 -0.76 -11.79
N LEU A 139 -7.79 0.39 -11.45
CA LEU A 139 -6.49 0.53 -10.83
C LEU A 139 -6.65 1.12 -9.44
N ILE A 140 -6.03 0.51 -8.44
CA ILE A 140 -5.83 1.09 -7.10
C ILE A 140 -4.35 1.42 -6.94
N VAL A 141 -4.05 2.68 -6.62
CA VAL A 141 -2.70 3.16 -6.35
C VAL A 141 -2.63 3.72 -4.94
N THR A 142 -1.56 3.38 -4.21
CA THR A 142 -1.20 4.11 -2.99
C THR A 142 0.23 4.58 -3.07
N VAL A 143 0.47 5.82 -2.67
CA VAL A 143 1.79 6.47 -2.74
C VAL A 143 2.01 7.39 -1.54
N PRO A 144 3.27 7.59 -1.10
CA PRO A 144 3.58 8.58 -0.08
C PRO A 144 3.47 10.01 -0.64
N SER A 145 2.95 10.91 0.21
CA SER A 145 2.90 12.35 -0.04
C SER A 145 3.89 13.07 0.89
N ILE A 146 3.51 13.28 2.14
CA ILE A 146 4.34 13.92 3.16
C ILE A 146 4.84 12.85 4.13
N TYR A 147 5.67 11.95 3.64
CA TYR A 147 6.20 10.83 4.40
C TYR A 147 7.74 10.89 4.44
N PRO A 148 8.41 10.55 5.57
CA PRO A 148 9.86 10.50 5.63
C PRO A 148 10.46 9.59 4.56
N VAL A 149 11.72 9.87 4.19
CA VAL A 149 12.48 8.98 3.31
C VAL A 149 12.53 7.60 3.94
N HIS A 150 12.15 6.58 3.17
CA HIS A 150 12.06 5.20 3.63
C HIS A 150 12.29 4.24 2.46
N GLY A 151 12.63 3.01 2.80
CA GLY A 151 12.70 1.95 1.82
C GLY A 151 14.05 1.82 1.11
N TYR A 152 14.21 0.69 0.47
CA TYR A 152 15.39 0.24 -0.27
C TYR A 152 14.88 -0.46 -1.54
N PRO A 153 15.55 -0.35 -2.69
CA PRO A 153 16.89 0.23 -2.91
C PRO A 153 16.89 1.74 -3.16
N ALA A 154 15.76 2.36 -3.45
CA ALA A 154 15.65 3.78 -3.73
C ALA A 154 14.29 4.32 -3.24
N ASP A 155 14.23 5.59 -2.94
CA ASP A 155 13.02 6.32 -2.55
C ASP A 155 13.05 7.67 -3.28
N ASN A 156 12.54 7.68 -4.51
CA ASN A 156 12.76 8.73 -5.50
C ASN A 156 11.66 9.79 -5.51
N TRP A 157 10.41 9.41 -5.16
CA TRP A 157 9.25 10.25 -5.45
C TRP A 157 8.36 10.49 -4.23
N ARG A 158 7.78 11.70 -4.19
CA ARG A 158 6.66 12.07 -3.34
C ARG A 158 5.58 12.68 -4.21
N PHE A 159 4.33 12.27 -3.99
CA PHE A 159 3.24 12.62 -4.87
C PHE A 159 2.28 13.57 -4.17
N MET A 160 2.00 14.69 -4.82
CA MET A 160 0.90 15.58 -4.44
C MET A 160 -0.38 15.13 -5.17
N PRO A 161 -1.58 15.44 -4.64
CA PRO A 161 -2.84 14.98 -5.25
C PRO A 161 -2.98 15.32 -6.74
N ASP A 162 -2.63 16.52 -7.16
CA ASP A 162 -2.71 16.92 -8.57
C ASP A 162 -1.63 16.27 -9.43
N GLY A 163 -0.43 16.06 -8.88
CA GLY A 163 0.63 15.29 -9.54
C GLY A 163 0.22 13.86 -9.80
N LEU A 164 -0.43 13.22 -8.83
CA LEU A 164 -0.95 11.86 -9.00
C LEU A 164 -2.12 11.81 -10.02
N ARG A 165 -3.04 12.79 -10.01
CA ARG A 165 -4.08 12.91 -11.06
C ARG A 165 -3.48 13.08 -12.44
N HIS A 166 -2.44 13.90 -12.56
CA HIS A 166 -1.74 14.09 -13.84
C HIS A 166 -1.06 12.80 -14.32
N LEU A 167 -0.44 12.06 -13.43
CA LEU A 167 0.16 10.76 -13.73
C LEU A 167 -0.88 9.74 -14.23
N LEU A 168 -2.08 9.76 -13.65
CA LEU A 168 -3.20 8.88 -14.01
C LEU A 168 -4.08 9.40 -15.15
N ARG A 169 -3.66 10.42 -15.91
CA ARG A 169 -4.47 11.10 -16.95
C ARG A 169 -4.96 10.21 -18.09
N SER A 170 -4.34 9.03 -18.30
CA SER A 170 -4.78 8.04 -19.30
C SER A 170 -6.01 7.24 -18.86
N PHE A 171 -6.35 7.30 -17.58
CA PHE A 171 -7.54 6.66 -17.03
C PHE A 171 -8.74 7.60 -17.00
N SER A 172 -9.92 7.02 -17.08
CA SER A 172 -11.18 7.69 -16.76
C SER A 172 -11.51 7.60 -15.26
N GLU A 173 -12.45 8.40 -14.77
CA GLU A 173 -12.99 8.35 -13.40
C GLU A 173 -11.90 8.34 -12.30
N VAL A 174 -10.87 9.18 -12.44
CA VAL A 174 -9.76 9.25 -11.48
C VAL A 174 -10.21 9.94 -10.19
N LYS A 175 -10.16 9.21 -9.07
CA LYS A 175 -10.44 9.70 -7.74
C LYS A 175 -9.19 9.61 -6.88
N VAL A 176 -8.71 10.74 -6.36
CA VAL A 176 -7.54 10.81 -5.46
C VAL A 176 -7.97 11.36 -4.11
N LEU A 177 -7.66 10.64 -3.05
CA LEU A 177 -8.02 10.96 -1.66
C LEU A 177 -6.78 10.85 -0.76
N GLY A 178 -6.78 11.56 0.35
CA GLY A 178 -5.85 11.29 1.45
C GLY A 178 -6.12 9.88 2.02
N GLU A 179 -5.09 9.10 2.28
CA GLU A 179 -5.25 7.78 2.91
C GLU A 179 -5.58 7.94 4.40
N LEU A 180 -5.01 8.95 5.05
CA LEU A 180 -5.28 9.40 6.40
C LEU A 180 -5.91 10.80 6.38
N ASP A 181 -6.66 11.14 7.43
CA ASP A 181 -7.06 12.52 7.65
C ASP A 181 -5.92 13.36 8.27
N PHE A 182 -6.18 14.66 8.46
CA PHE A 182 -5.19 15.60 8.98
C PHE A 182 -4.65 15.20 10.36
N ALA A 183 -5.52 14.81 11.30
CA ALA A 183 -5.12 14.49 12.66
C ALA A 183 -4.27 13.22 12.72
N GLU A 184 -4.68 12.18 12.01
CA GLU A 184 -3.92 10.94 11.87
C GLU A 184 -2.59 11.16 11.14
N SER A 185 -2.58 12.00 10.10
CA SER A 185 -1.36 12.37 9.37
C SER A 185 -0.37 13.10 10.26
N LEU A 186 -0.83 14.08 11.04
CA LEU A 186 0.01 14.80 11.99
C LEU A 186 0.57 13.86 13.06
N ALA A 187 -0.27 12.99 13.62
CA ALA A 187 0.16 11.99 14.60
C ALA A 187 1.23 11.04 14.02
N ASN A 188 1.08 10.61 12.78
CA ASN A 188 2.07 9.77 12.09
C ASN A 188 3.40 10.49 11.89
N VAL A 189 3.40 11.76 11.49
CA VAL A 189 4.62 12.59 11.38
C VAL A 189 5.30 12.72 12.74
N VAL A 190 4.54 13.04 13.80
CA VAL A 190 5.06 13.16 15.18
C VAL A 190 5.63 11.82 15.66
N CYS A 191 4.99 10.72 15.34
CA CYS A 191 5.47 9.36 15.63
C CYS A 191 6.87 9.13 15.06
N HIS A 192 7.04 9.36 13.75
CA HIS A 192 8.33 9.18 13.07
C HIS A 192 9.40 10.14 13.57
N TYR A 193 9.04 11.38 13.89
CA TYR A 193 9.97 12.33 14.46
C TYR A 193 10.47 11.90 15.86
N GLY A 194 9.59 11.29 16.67
CA GLY A 194 9.95 10.66 17.93
C GLY A 194 11.04 9.59 17.76
N HIS A 195 10.95 8.76 16.71
CA HIS A 195 11.97 7.75 16.40
C HIS A 195 13.35 8.35 16.07
N VAL A 196 13.39 9.53 15.45
CA VAL A 196 14.67 10.23 15.20
C VAL A 196 15.34 10.64 16.51
N ILE A 197 14.55 11.07 17.50
CA ILE A 197 15.04 11.46 18.83
C ILE A 197 15.46 10.22 19.60
N THR A 198 14.59 9.23 19.70
CA THR A 198 14.79 8.02 20.52
C THR A 198 15.81 7.06 19.92
N GLY A 199 16.07 7.13 18.61
CA GLY A 199 17.13 6.36 17.95
C GLY A 199 18.53 6.61 18.51
N ARG A 200 18.72 7.75 19.19
CA ARG A 200 19.97 8.09 19.93
C ARG A 200 20.08 7.43 21.30
N LEU A 201 19.00 6.82 21.79
CA LEU A 201 18.93 6.22 23.11
C LEU A 201 19.35 4.74 23.15
N GLY A 202 19.82 4.17 22.03
CA GLY A 202 20.30 2.78 21.95
C GLY A 202 19.24 1.77 22.41
N THR A 203 19.59 0.91 23.38
CA THR A 203 18.67 -0.13 23.90
C THR A 203 17.43 0.44 24.58
N LEU A 204 17.52 1.60 25.22
CA LEU A 204 16.36 2.27 25.83
C LEU A 204 15.33 2.67 24.76
N GLY A 205 15.77 3.08 23.58
CA GLY A 205 14.90 3.40 22.46
C GLY A 205 14.02 2.22 22.03
N ARG A 206 14.51 0.98 22.12
CA ARG A 206 13.73 -0.23 21.80
C ARG A 206 12.52 -0.44 22.72
N VAL A 207 12.59 0.06 23.94
CA VAL A 207 11.48 -0.01 24.92
C VAL A 207 10.56 1.20 24.78
N VAL A 208 11.14 2.38 24.57
CA VAL A 208 10.39 3.64 24.49
C VAL A 208 9.58 3.74 23.21
N ASN A 209 10.14 3.32 22.06
CA ASN A 209 9.50 3.46 20.76
C ASN A 209 8.10 2.82 20.67
N PRO A 210 7.86 1.56 21.06
CA PRO A 210 6.52 0.98 20.99
C PRO A 210 5.50 1.73 21.86
N MET A 211 5.92 2.27 23.01
CA MET A 211 5.04 3.05 23.89
C MET A 211 4.70 4.41 23.25
N TRP A 212 5.71 5.05 22.63
CA TRP A 212 5.54 6.29 21.88
C TRP A 212 4.60 6.08 20.67
N ASP A 213 4.79 4.99 19.93
CA ASP A 213 3.95 4.61 18.80
C ASP A 213 2.50 4.40 19.24
N CYS A 214 2.29 3.65 20.31
CA CYS A 214 0.96 3.45 20.88
C CYS A 214 0.31 4.79 21.28
N PHE A 215 1.03 5.64 21.98
CA PHE A 215 0.53 6.95 22.40
C PHE A 215 0.13 7.82 21.21
N THR A 216 1.00 7.97 20.22
CA THR A 216 0.73 8.79 19.03
C THR A 216 -0.41 8.21 18.18
N ASN A 217 -0.49 6.90 18.03
CA ASN A 217 -1.56 6.22 17.30
C ASN A 217 -2.92 6.40 17.98
N VAL A 218 -3.00 6.26 19.31
CA VAL A 218 -4.22 6.48 20.09
C VAL A 218 -4.65 7.94 20.01
N CYS A 219 -3.71 8.87 20.21
CA CYS A 219 -3.99 10.32 20.13
C CYS A 219 -4.47 10.71 18.72
N GLY A 220 -3.81 10.23 17.66
CA GLY A 220 -4.20 10.50 16.29
C GLY A 220 -5.61 10.01 15.98
N ARG A 221 -5.93 8.78 16.37
CA ARG A 221 -7.26 8.18 16.17
C ARG A 221 -8.34 8.90 16.98
N GLY A 222 -8.05 9.22 18.24
CA GLY A 222 -8.96 9.96 19.12
C GLY A 222 -9.23 11.37 18.59
N LEU A 223 -8.18 12.10 18.23
CA LEU A 223 -8.32 13.45 17.67
C LEU A 223 -9.08 13.46 16.35
N SER A 224 -8.80 12.51 15.46
CA SER A 224 -9.56 12.29 14.22
C SER A 224 -11.06 12.13 14.51
N TYR A 225 -11.42 11.27 15.45
CA TYR A 225 -12.81 11.05 15.84
C TYR A 225 -13.51 12.34 16.31
N PHE A 226 -12.84 13.14 17.14
CA PHE A 226 -13.38 14.39 17.68
C PHE A 226 -13.47 15.51 16.63
N LEU A 227 -12.48 15.62 15.74
CA LEU A 227 -12.40 16.72 14.76
C LEU A 227 -13.25 16.46 13.51
N ARG A 228 -13.52 15.21 13.16
CA ARG A 228 -14.23 14.83 11.94
C ARG A 228 -15.57 15.55 11.73
N PRO A 229 -16.44 15.74 12.77
CA PRO A 229 -17.69 16.49 12.62
C PRO A 229 -17.50 17.98 12.28
N PHE A 230 -16.34 18.55 12.59
CA PHE A 230 -16.01 19.96 12.38
C PHE A 230 -15.06 20.16 11.19
N ALA A 231 -14.68 19.08 10.54
CA ALA A 231 -13.69 19.12 9.48
C ALA A 231 -14.26 19.77 8.22
N PRO A 232 -13.51 20.66 7.56
CA PRO A 232 -13.90 21.18 6.25
C PRO A 232 -13.89 20.05 5.20
N ASN A 233 -14.59 20.25 4.08
CA ASN A 233 -14.68 19.26 2.98
C ASN A 233 -13.34 18.81 2.41
N ASN A 234 -12.26 19.56 2.65
CA ASN A 234 -10.89 19.26 2.24
C ASN A 234 -10.00 18.77 3.38
N PHE A 235 -10.57 18.24 4.46
CA PHE A 235 -9.84 17.74 5.63
C PHE A 235 -8.81 16.67 5.25
N ASP A 236 -9.05 15.92 4.17
CA ASP A 236 -8.14 14.92 3.62
C ASP A 236 -7.04 15.52 2.71
N SER A 237 -7.00 16.84 2.50
CA SER A 237 -6.01 17.49 1.63
C SER A 237 -4.57 17.43 2.17
N PHE A 238 -4.42 17.28 3.49
CA PHE A 238 -3.16 17.01 4.14
C PHE A 238 -3.11 15.54 4.57
N SER A 239 -2.43 14.72 3.81
CA SER A 239 -2.26 13.30 4.15
C SER A 239 -0.82 12.87 3.91
N VAL A 240 -0.29 12.03 4.80
CA VAL A 240 1.05 11.44 4.64
C VAL A 240 1.11 10.45 3.48
N ASN A 241 -0.02 9.82 3.13
CA ASN A 241 -0.18 8.94 1.99
C ASN A 241 -1.44 9.27 1.19
N LEU A 242 -1.40 9.00 -0.11
CA LEU A 242 -2.54 9.13 -1.00
C LEU A 242 -3.05 7.75 -1.42
N TRP A 243 -4.36 7.70 -1.62
CA TRP A 243 -5.10 6.61 -2.22
C TRP A 243 -5.71 7.10 -3.53
N ALA A 244 -5.52 6.38 -4.61
CA ALA A 244 -6.17 6.67 -5.87
C ALA A 244 -6.91 5.44 -6.39
N GLU A 245 -8.09 5.68 -6.96
CA GLU A 245 -8.88 4.75 -7.76
C GLU A 245 -9.03 5.34 -9.16
N ALA A 246 -8.77 4.53 -10.18
CA ALA A 246 -8.91 4.94 -11.57
C ALA A 246 -9.53 3.80 -12.39
N LYS A 247 -10.21 4.12 -13.50
CA LYS A 247 -10.86 3.16 -14.39
C LYS A 247 -10.31 3.33 -15.80
N LYS A 248 -9.98 2.23 -16.45
CA LYS A 248 -9.60 2.19 -17.87
C LYS A 248 -10.79 2.36 -18.78
#